data_1fb24a61de1ed072bf71936b1a539524
#
_entry.id   1fb24a61de1ed072bf71936b1a539524
#
_cell.length_a   1.000
_cell.length_b   1.000
_cell.length_c   1.000
_cell.angle_alpha   90.00
_cell.angle_beta   90.00
_cell.angle_gamma   90.00
#
_symmetry.space_group_name_H-M   'P 1'
#
loop_
_entity.id
_entity.type
_entity.pdbx_description
1 polymer ?
#
loop_
_entity_poly.entity_id
_entity_poly.type
_entity_poly.pdbx_seq_one_letter_code
_entity_poly.pdbx_strand_id
1 'polypeptide(L)'
;IQAQILDLLKELQREKGTAIIMITHSMGVIANICDRVQVMYAGKIVEQADAGPLFANPRHPYTLGLLESIPRLDEHQGDELTPIEGQPPDLTELPSGCAFHPRCRWRVDQCLQEEPPLIESKNGGRSACFVLAQEDKAPQSASES
;
A
#
# COMPACT_ATOMS: atom_id res chain seq x y z
N ILE A 1 20.60 15.36 -0.53
CA ILE A 1 19.86 16.30 0.35
C ILE A 1 18.71 15.59 1.05
N GLN A 2 17.88 14.82 0.35
CA GLN A 2 16.74 14.12 0.95
C GLN A 2 17.17 13.09 2.02
N ALA A 3 18.21 12.31 1.77
CA ALA A 3 18.74 11.34 2.73
C ALA A 3 19.23 12.02 4.03
N GLN A 4 19.91 13.14 3.91
CA GLN A 4 20.42 13.91 5.07
C GLN A 4 19.28 14.46 5.94
N ILE A 5 18.16 14.89 5.34
CA ILE A 5 16.99 15.35 6.07
C ILE A 5 16.33 14.17 6.82
N LEU A 6 16.25 13.00 6.20
CA LEU A 6 15.70 11.81 6.84
C LEU A 6 16.55 11.35 8.02
N ASP A 7 17.87 11.39 7.89
CA ASP A 7 18.79 11.05 8.98
C ASP A 7 18.66 12.02 10.15
N LEU A 8 18.53 13.33 9.88
CA LEU A 8 18.29 14.33 10.89
C LEU A 8 16.96 14.13 11.62
N LEU A 9 15.90 13.77 10.89
CA LEU A 9 14.58 13.45 11.49
C LEU A 9 14.66 12.23 12.42
N LYS A 10 15.37 11.18 12.02
CA LYS A 10 15.61 10.00 12.88
C LYS A 10 16.40 10.36 14.13
N GLU A 11 17.41 11.21 14.00
CA GLU A 11 18.20 11.67 15.14
C GLU A 11 17.35 12.47 16.14
N LEU A 12 16.55 13.41 15.64
CA LEU A 12 15.61 14.18 16.47
C LEU A 12 14.59 13.29 17.17
N GLN A 13 14.04 12.30 16.47
CA GLN A 13 13.12 11.33 17.06
C GLN A 13 13.77 10.58 18.22
N ARG A 14 14.99 10.09 18.03
CA ARG A 14 15.73 9.35 19.03
C ARG A 14 16.12 10.21 20.24
N GLU A 15 16.58 11.45 20.00
CA GLU A 15 17.05 12.34 21.06
C GLU A 15 15.91 12.97 21.88
N LYS A 16 14.84 13.35 21.20
CA LYS A 16 13.71 14.08 21.81
C LYS A 16 12.51 13.21 22.16
N GLY A 17 12.49 11.95 21.73
CA GLY A 17 11.32 11.07 21.90
C GLY A 17 10.08 11.55 21.15
N THR A 18 10.25 12.34 20.09
CA THR A 18 9.17 12.95 19.34
C THR A 18 8.57 11.93 18.36
N ALA A 19 7.25 11.86 18.29
CA ALA A 19 6.57 11.12 17.24
C ALA A 19 6.58 11.93 15.93
N ILE A 20 6.86 11.26 14.81
CA ILE A 20 6.88 11.88 13.47
C ILE A 20 5.77 11.27 12.63
N ILE A 21 4.90 12.10 12.07
CA ILE A 21 3.93 11.71 11.05
C ILE A 21 4.46 12.20 9.71
N MET A 22 4.69 11.26 8.79
CA MET A 22 5.17 11.57 7.44
C MET A 22 4.10 11.26 6.41
N ILE A 23 3.80 12.22 5.55
CA ILE A 23 2.89 12.06 4.42
C ILE A 23 3.72 12.12 3.15
N THR A 24 3.76 11.02 2.42
CA THR A 24 4.56 10.89 1.19
C THR A 24 3.98 9.80 0.30
N HIS A 25 4.27 9.86 -0.99
CA HIS A 25 4.02 8.80 -1.95
C HIS A 25 5.28 7.95 -2.23
N SER A 26 6.41 8.26 -1.60
CA SER A 26 7.67 7.53 -1.79
C SER A 26 7.75 6.33 -0.85
N MET A 27 7.50 5.14 -1.39
CA MET A 27 7.58 3.89 -0.63
C MET A 27 9.00 3.59 -0.12
N GLY A 28 10.04 4.02 -0.85
CA GLY A 28 11.44 3.90 -0.41
C GLY A 28 11.74 4.73 0.84
N VAL A 29 11.17 5.92 0.95
CA VAL A 29 11.28 6.76 2.16
C VAL A 29 10.57 6.08 3.33
N ILE A 30 9.34 5.58 3.11
CA ILE A 30 8.52 4.91 4.12
C ILE A 30 9.26 3.69 4.67
N ALA A 31 9.81 2.85 3.79
CA ALA A 31 10.53 1.63 4.18
C ALA A 31 11.73 1.89 5.08
N ASN A 32 12.37 3.05 4.93
CA ASN A 32 13.58 3.40 5.66
C ASN A 32 13.34 4.12 7.00
N ILE A 33 12.21 4.79 7.18
CA ILE A 33 12.02 5.70 8.32
C ILE A 33 10.79 5.37 9.17
N CYS A 34 9.77 4.74 8.61
CA CYS A 34 8.50 4.53 9.30
C CYS A 34 8.46 3.19 10.04
N ASP A 35 7.98 3.20 11.27
CA ASP A 35 7.68 1.99 12.05
C ASP A 35 6.32 1.40 11.63
N ARG A 36 5.35 2.27 11.37
CA ARG A 36 3.98 1.92 10.98
C ARG A 36 3.55 2.70 9.75
N VAL A 37 2.77 2.07 8.92
CA VAL A 37 2.29 2.63 7.65
C VAL A 37 0.77 2.58 7.57
N GLN A 38 0.19 3.66 7.06
CA GLN A 38 -1.22 3.72 6.67
C GLN A 38 -1.28 4.10 5.20
N VAL A 39 -1.88 3.24 4.40
CA VAL A 39 -2.10 3.48 2.97
C VAL A 39 -3.49 4.07 2.79
N MET A 40 -3.56 5.18 2.08
CA MET A 40 -4.81 5.86 1.78
C MET A 40 -5.14 5.77 0.29
N TYR A 41 -6.42 5.55 0.00
CA TYR A 41 -6.98 5.61 -1.34
C TYR A 41 -8.35 6.30 -1.30
N ALA A 42 -8.58 7.23 -2.21
CA ALA A 42 -9.85 8.00 -2.28
C ALA A 42 -10.28 8.59 -0.91
N GLY A 43 -9.33 9.14 -0.14
CA GLY A 43 -9.60 9.77 1.15
C GLY A 43 -9.82 8.82 2.33
N LYS A 44 -9.71 7.51 2.13
CA LYS A 44 -9.90 6.48 3.17
C LYS A 44 -8.65 5.64 3.39
N ILE A 45 -8.45 5.17 4.62
CA ILE A 45 -7.40 4.20 4.92
C ILE A 45 -7.85 2.84 4.40
N VAL A 46 -7.07 2.26 3.50
CA VAL A 46 -7.34 0.96 2.89
C VAL A 46 -6.47 -0.16 3.45
N GLU A 47 -5.30 0.19 3.99
CA GLU A 47 -4.44 -0.75 4.69
C GLU A 47 -3.62 -0.03 5.76
N GLN A 48 -3.39 -0.71 6.89
CA GLN A 48 -2.47 -0.25 7.93
C GLN A 48 -1.77 -1.44 8.57
N ALA A 49 -0.46 -1.35 8.75
CA ALA A 49 0.35 -2.35 9.44
C ALA A 49 1.69 -1.76 9.86
N ASP A 50 2.46 -2.53 10.62
CA ASP A 50 3.88 -2.25 10.79
C ASP A 50 4.59 -2.33 9.45
N ALA A 51 5.63 -1.51 9.24
CA ALA A 51 6.27 -1.37 7.94
C ALA A 51 6.79 -2.70 7.39
N GLY A 52 7.52 -3.50 8.19
CA GLY A 52 8.03 -4.80 7.76
C GLY A 52 6.95 -5.73 7.20
N PRO A 53 5.91 -6.07 7.99
CA PRO A 53 4.79 -6.90 7.53
C PRO A 53 4.06 -6.33 6.31
N LEU A 54 3.86 -5.02 6.22
CA LEU A 54 3.18 -4.40 5.08
C LEU A 54 3.98 -4.57 3.79
N PHE A 55 5.29 -4.34 3.84
CA PHE A 55 6.17 -4.50 2.67
C PHE A 55 6.37 -5.96 2.26
N ALA A 56 6.45 -6.87 3.26
CA ALA A 56 6.64 -8.30 2.99
C ALA A 56 5.36 -8.98 2.49
N ASN A 57 4.20 -8.53 2.93
CA ASN A 57 2.92 -9.20 2.69
C ASN A 57 1.74 -8.21 2.68
N PRO A 58 1.65 -7.36 1.66
CA PRO A 58 0.57 -6.39 1.52
C PRO A 58 -0.79 -7.09 1.41
N ARG A 59 -1.82 -6.51 2.00
CA ARG A 59 -3.16 -7.09 2.11
C ARG A 59 -4.24 -6.28 1.42
N HIS A 60 -3.85 -5.27 0.68
CA HIS A 60 -4.76 -4.52 -0.17
C HIS A 60 -4.20 -4.45 -1.60
N PRO A 61 -5.01 -4.68 -2.64
CA PRO A 61 -4.56 -4.64 -4.03
C PRO A 61 -3.90 -3.34 -4.45
N TYR A 62 -4.33 -2.21 -3.89
CA TYR A 62 -3.68 -0.92 -4.15
C TYR A 62 -2.26 -0.85 -3.58
N THR A 63 -2.06 -1.31 -2.34
CA THR A 63 -0.73 -1.39 -1.71
C THR A 63 0.20 -2.28 -2.53
N LEU A 64 -0.30 -3.44 -2.96
CA LEU A 64 0.46 -4.35 -3.81
C LEU A 64 0.88 -3.67 -5.12
N GLY A 65 -0.05 -2.99 -5.80
CA GLY A 65 0.26 -2.24 -7.02
C GLY A 65 1.27 -1.12 -6.82
N LEU A 66 1.22 -0.41 -5.68
CA LEU A 66 2.23 0.59 -5.34
C LEU A 66 3.63 -0.03 -5.18
N LEU A 67 3.72 -1.20 -4.54
CA LEU A 67 4.99 -1.91 -4.36
C LEU A 67 5.53 -2.49 -5.67
N GLU A 68 4.68 -3.02 -6.53
CA GLU A 68 5.03 -3.52 -7.87
C GLU A 68 5.49 -2.40 -8.81
N SER A 69 5.10 -1.17 -8.55
CA SER A 69 5.50 0.00 -9.35
C SER A 69 6.87 0.58 -8.94
N ILE A 70 7.52 0.03 -7.91
CA ILE A 70 8.85 0.48 -7.47
C ILE A 70 9.92 -0.24 -8.29
N PRO A 71 10.86 0.49 -8.93
CA PRO A 71 12.02 -0.13 -9.57
C PRO A 71 12.85 -0.90 -8.54
N ARG A 72 13.05 -2.21 -8.76
CA ARG A 72 13.98 -3.01 -7.96
C ARG A 72 15.38 -2.85 -8.51
N LEU A 73 16.34 -2.56 -7.63
CA LEU A 73 17.74 -2.35 -8.02
C LEU A 73 18.43 -3.65 -8.50
N ASP A 74 17.85 -4.79 -8.22
CA ASP A 74 18.43 -6.13 -8.44
C ASP A 74 17.85 -6.84 -9.68
N GLU A 75 16.82 -6.29 -10.32
CA GLU A 75 16.22 -6.89 -11.50
C GLU A 75 16.96 -6.41 -12.77
N HIS A 76 17.31 -7.37 -13.62
CA HIS A 76 17.96 -7.09 -14.92
C HIS A 76 17.10 -6.11 -15.73
N GLN A 77 17.76 -5.22 -16.47
CA GLN A 77 17.11 -4.27 -17.40
C GLN A 77 16.21 -5.04 -18.39
N GLY A 78 14.93 -5.17 -18.07
CA GLY A 78 13.97 -5.91 -18.90
C GLY A 78 12.64 -6.19 -18.24
N ASP A 79 12.55 -6.18 -16.91
CA ASP A 79 11.27 -6.37 -16.24
C ASP A 79 10.48 -5.05 -16.27
N GLU A 80 9.40 -5.05 -17.04
CA GLU A 80 8.50 -3.90 -17.14
C GLU A 80 7.85 -3.65 -15.76
N LEU A 81 8.03 -2.45 -15.24
CA LEU A 81 7.28 -1.98 -14.08
C LEU A 81 5.78 -2.13 -14.39
N THR A 82 5.06 -2.81 -13.54
CA THR A 82 3.61 -2.98 -13.71
C THR A 82 2.90 -1.79 -13.07
N PRO A 83 2.53 -0.77 -13.84
CA PRO A 83 1.80 0.36 -13.29
C PRO A 83 0.40 -0.08 -12.88
N ILE A 84 -0.18 0.60 -11.89
CA ILE A 84 -1.58 0.41 -11.55
C ILE A 84 -2.42 0.91 -12.72
N GLU A 85 -3.09 0.00 -13.43
CA GLU A 85 -3.92 0.32 -14.58
C GLU A 85 -5.10 1.24 -14.22
N GLY A 86 -5.60 1.98 -15.21
CA GLY A 86 -6.76 2.86 -15.08
C GLY A 86 -6.43 4.23 -14.48
N GLN A 87 -7.45 5.07 -14.44
CA GLN A 87 -7.36 6.43 -13.91
C GLN A 87 -7.65 6.45 -12.40
N PRO A 88 -7.00 7.34 -11.62
CA PRO A 88 -7.42 7.63 -10.26
C PRO A 88 -8.90 8.02 -10.22
N PRO A 89 -9.63 7.71 -9.14
CA PRO A 89 -11.04 8.04 -9.05
C PRO A 89 -11.24 9.55 -8.98
N ASP A 90 -12.32 10.03 -9.56
CA ASP A 90 -12.81 11.36 -9.27
C ASP A 90 -13.34 11.38 -7.83
N LEU A 91 -12.75 12.21 -6.99
CA LEU A 91 -13.15 12.30 -5.58
C LEU A 91 -14.54 12.90 -5.40
N THR A 92 -15.06 13.57 -6.41
CA THR A 92 -16.43 14.14 -6.40
C THR A 92 -17.48 13.11 -6.82
N GLU A 93 -17.07 12.03 -7.49
CA GLU A 93 -17.97 10.99 -7.98
C GLU A 93 -17.31 9.60 -7.79
N LEU A 94 -17.24 9.16 -6.52
CA LEU A 94 -16.67 7.86 -6.20
C LEU A 94 -17.58 6.72 -6.69
N PRO A 95 -17.00 5.60 -7.18
CA PRO A 95 -17.77 4.42 -7.54
C PRO A 95 -18.47 3.82 -6.32
N SER A 96 -19.59 3.13 -6.54
CA SER A 96 -20.25 2.36 -5.49
C SER A 96 -19.36 1.24 -4.96
N GLY A 97 -19.53 0.85 -3.71
CA GLY A 97 -18.76 -0.21 -3.09
C GLY A 97 -17.29 0.16 -2.81
N CYS A 98 -16.38 -0.74 -3.10
CA CYS A 98 -14.96 -0.49 -2.94
C CYS A 98 -14.46 0.56 -3.95
N ALA A 99 -13.92 1.68 -3.47
CA ALA A 99 -13.45 2.75 -4.37
C ALA A 99 -12.33 2.30 -5.33
N PHE A 100 -11.59 1.25 -5.00
CA PHE A 100 -10.54 0.70 -5.85
C PHE A 100 -11.03 -0.33 -6.87
N HIS A 101 -12.28 -0.82 -6.78
CA HIS A 101 -12.75 -1.92 -7.64
C HIS A 101 -12.58 -1.69 -9.14
N PRO A 102 -12.71 -0.46 -9.71
CA PRO A 102 -12.54 -0.26 -11.16
C PRO A 102 -11.13 -0.57 -11.66
N ARG A 103 -10.13 -0.51 -10.76
CA ARG A 103 -8.71 -0.75 -11.05
C ARG A 103 -8.19 -2.06 -10.46
N CYS A 104 -9.06 -2.82 -9.79
CA CYS A 104 -8.68 -4.01 -9.04
C CYS A 104 -8.77 -5.27 -9.91
N ARG A 105 -7.66 -5.96 -10.09
CA ARG A 105 -7.60 -7.24 -10.81
C ARG A 105 -8.17 -8.42 -10.02
N TRP A 106 -8.32 -8.28 -8.70
CA TRP A 106 -8.93 -9.29 -7.82
C TRP A 106 -10.37 -8.97 -7.39
N ARG A 107 -11.04 -8.05 -8.08
CA ARG A 107 -12.40 -7.66 -7.73
C ARG A 107 -13.36 -8.85 -7.82
N VAL A 108 -14.25 -8.92 -6.86
CA VAL A 108 -15.40 -9.83 -6.83
C VAL A 108 -16.71 -9.01 -6.85
N ASP A 109 -17.84 -9.65 -7.09
CA ASP A 109 -19.14 -8.97 -7.21
C ASP A 109 -19.49 -8.13 -5.97
N GLN A 110 -19.11 -8.60 -4.79
CA GLN A 110 -19.31 -7.86 -3.54
C GLN A 110 -18.61 -6.50 -3.55
N CYS A 111 -17.43 -6.40 -4.19
CA CYS A 111 -16.68 -5.13 -4.28
C CYS A 111 -17.42 -4.03 -5.05
N LEU A 112 -18.39 -4.39 -5.93
CA LEU A 112 -19.18 -3.41 -6.68
C LEU A 112 -20.35 -2.85 -5.85
N GLN A 113 -20.78 -3.58 -4.83
CA GLN A 113 -22.00 -3.30 -4.06
C GLN A 113 -21.72 -2.75 -2.67
N GLU A 114 -20.65 -3.24 -2.03
CA GLU A 114 -20.34 -2.95 -0.63
C GLU A 114 -18.93 -2.37 -0.49
N GLU A 115 -18.82 -1.39 0.41
CA GLU A 115 -17.50 -0.89 0.82
C GLU A 115 -16.89 -1.87 1.83
N PRO A 116 -15.67 -2.39 1.57
CA PRO A 116 -15.03 -3.31 2.51
C PRO A 116 -14.68 -2.58 3.82
N PRO A 117 -15.07 -3.13 4.96
CA PRO A 117 -14.65 -2.60 6.26
C PRO A 117 -13.16 -2.81 6.49
N LEU A 118 -12.54 -1.94 7.28
CA LEU A 118 -11.16 -2.09 7.70
C LEU A 118 -11.08 -3.16 8.81
N ILE A 119 -10.78 -4.40 8.44
CA ILE A 119 -10.73 -5.57 9.33
C ILE A 119 -9.31 -6.04 9.57
N GLU A 120 -9.09 -6.82 10.61
CA GLU A 120 -7.80 -7.47 10.87
C GLU A 120 -7.40 -8.35 9.69
N SER A 121 -6.13 -8.30 9.35
CA SER A 121 -5.55 -9.02 8.22
C SER A 121 -4.42 -9.94 8.64
N LYS A 122 -4.12 -10.94 7.80
CA LYS A 122 -3.15 -12.00 8.07
C LYS A 122 -1.70 -11.52 8.23
N ASN A 123 -1.38 -10.28 7.91
CA ASN A 123 -0.06 -9.69 8.17
C ASN A 123 0.06 -9.02 9.54
N GLY A 124 -0.94 -9.18 10.41
CA GLY A 124 -0.98 -8.57 11.73
C GLY A 124 -1.41 -7.11 11.74
N GLY A 125 -1.79 -6.57 10.59
CA GLY A 125 -2.36 -5.23 10.42
C GLY A 125 -3.86 -5.28 10.19
N ARG A 126 -4.38 -4.28 9.45
CA ARG A 126 -5.78 -4.19 9.05
C ARG A 126 -5.88 -3.82 7.57
N SER A 127 -6.85 -4.38 6.87
CA SER A 127 -7.08 -4.11 5.45
C SER A 127 -8.57 -3.99 5.13
N ALA A 128 -8.92 -3.08 4.26
CA ALA A 128 -10.25 -2.89 3.72
C ALA A 128 -10.38 -3.62 2.38
N CYS A 129 -10.29 -4.95 2.41
CA CYS A 129 -10.39 -5.79 1.23
C CYS A 129 -11.12 -7.09 1.54
N PHE A 130 -12.14 -7.44 0.75
CA PHE A 130 -12.89 -8.69 0.92
C PHE A 130 -12.06 -9.93 0.53
N VAL A 131 -11.06 -9.77 -0.33
CA VAL A 131 -10.28 -10.87 -0.87
C VAL A 131 -8.97 -11.06 -0.11
N LEU A 132 -8.08 -10.07 -0.17
CA LEU A 132 -6.70 -10.24 0.33
C LEU A 132 -6.56 -10.16 1.86
N ALA A 133 -7.50 -9.54 2.59
CA ALA A 133 -7.36 -9.35 4.02
C ALA A 133 -7.21 -10.68 4.78
N GLN A 134 -7.88 -11.73 4.34
CA GLN A 134 -7.96 -13.03 4.98
C GLN A 134 -7.19 -14.14 4.25
N GLU A 135 -6.55 -13.87 3.12
CA GLU A 135 -5.73 -14.86 2.43
C GLU A 135 -4.43 -15.16 3.20
N ASP A 136 -3.92 -16.38 3.10
CA ASP A 136 -2.70 -16.79 3.81
C ASP A 136 -1.43 -16.18 3.20
N LYS A 137 -1.44 -15.91 1.89
CA LYS A 137 -0.35 -15.22 1.18
C LYS A 137 -0.92 -14.14 0.26
N ALA A 138 -0.21 -13.01 0.16
CA ALA A 138 -0.48 -12.09 -0.94
C ALA A 138 -0.29 -12.82 -2.27
N PRO A 139 -1.15 -12.63 -3.26
CA PRO A 139 -0.93 -13.17 -4.59
C PRO A 139 0.41 -12.65 -5.11
N GLN A 140 1.25 -13.58 -5.56
CA GLN A 140 2.48 -13.19 -6.26
C GLN A 140 2.08 -12.47 -7.55
N SER A 141 2.88 -11.49 -7.95
CA SER A 141 2.72 -10.83 -9.25
C SER A 141 2.55 -11.90 -10.32
N ALA A 142 1.54 -11.74 -11.18
CA ALA A 142 1.30 -12.64 -12.29
C ALA A 142 2.42 -12.46 -13.34
N SER A 143 3.59 -13.02 -13.04
CA SER A 143 4.65 -13.28 -14.01
C SER A 143 4.64 -14.77 -14.31
N GLU A 144 3.56 -15.25 -14.93
CA GLU A 144 3.54 -16.57 -15.60
C GLU A 144 2.28 -16.63 -16.49
N SER A 145 2.46 -16.24 -17.72
CA SER A 145 1.94 -16.93 -18.94
C SER A 145 2.36 -16.14 -20.16
#